data_bdc0f969014ad3a145bcd1f6dbc1d5de
#
_entry.id   bdc0f969014ad3a145bcd1f6dbc1d5de
#
_cell.length_a   1.000
_cell.length_b   1.000
_cell.length_c   1.000
_cell.angle_alpha   90.00
_cell.angle_beta   90.00
_cell.angle_gamma   90.00
#
_symmetry.space_group_name_H-M   'P 1'
#
loop_
_entity.id
_entity.type
_entity.pdbx_description
1 polymer ?
#
loop_
_entity_poly.entity_id
_entity_poly.type
_entity_poly.pdbx_seq_one_letter_code
_entity_poly.pdbx_strand_id
1 'polypeptide(L)'
;QEILDKVVATVGNEPVLLTDIEQQYLYMKERQPKLEPGAKCGILENLLIQNLLLNQAKLDSIVVKDEEINAEVNTRVEEILKYMGNDEAQFQEYYNKNVSEVKTQMHDPVLQQILVRKMRQEILSKVTITPSEVKKFFNLMPKDSLPYLSSEVELAQIIYKPKVNPTQKKLAFDKLTDNRKRITIDVEDFKKMAEKYSADLGSARNGGDLGLVKRGTFVPEFEGAAYNLE
;
A
#
# COMPACT_ATOMS: atom_id res chain seq x y z
N GLN A 1 24.81 -50.25 -17.80
CA GLN A 1 24.68 -48.77 -18.00
C GLN A 1 23.64 -48.30 -17.04
N GLU A 2 24.05 -47.55 -16.01
CA GLU A 2 23.11 -46.81 -15.16
C GLU A 2 22.52 -45.69 -16.00
N ILE A 3 21.19 -45.62 -16.08
CA ILE A 3 20.48 -44.49 -16.69
C ILE A 3 20.56 -43.38 -15.69
N LEU A 4 21.39 -42.36 -15.97
CA LEU A 4 21.58 -41.19 -15.09
C LEU A 4 20.34 -40.33 -15.03
N ASP A 5 19.59 -40.16 -16.15
CA ASP A 5 18.33 -39.44 -16.23
C ASP A 5 17.52 -39.85 -17.47
N LYS A 6 16.25 -39.48 -17.52
CA LYS A 6 15.36 -39.77 -18.63
C LYS A 6 14.77 -38.47 -19.20
N VAL A 7 14.98 -38.26 -20.51
CA VAL A 7 14.28 -37.21 -21.23
C VAL A 7 12.82 -37.59 -21.40
N VAL A 8 11.92 -36.78 -20.84
CA VAL A 8 10.47 -36.98 -20.89
C VAL A 8 9.86 -36.25 -22.08
N ALA A 9 10.38 -35.07 -22.40
CA ALA A 9 9.95 -34.28 -23.54
C ALA A 9 11.10 -33.41 -24.03
N THR A 10 10.98 -32.83 -25.24
CA THR A 10 11.94 -31.85 -25.81
C THR A 10 11.15 -30.76 -26.48
N VAL A 11 11.54 -29.50 -26.22
CA VAL A 11 10.94 -28.30 -26.82
C VAL A 11 12.05 -27.50 -27.50
N GLY A 12 12.05 -27.50 -28.84
CA GLY A 12 13.21 -26.98 -29.57
C GLY A 12 14.49 -27.75 -29.21
N ASN A 13 15.47 -27.07 -28.66
CA ASN A 13 16.72 -27.67 -28.17
C ASN A 13 16.77 -27.88 -26.65
N GLU A 14 15.67 -27.60 -25.95
CA GLU A 14 15.59 -27.69 -24.49
C GLU A 14 14.95 -29.03 -24.07
N PRO A 15 15.69 -29.96 -23.46
CA PRO A 15 15.11 -31.18 -22.92
C PRO A 15 14.40 -30.90 -21.59
N VAL A 16 13.35 -31.67 -21.33
CA VAL A 16 12.71 -31.77 -20.02
C VAL A 16 13.06 -33.13 -19.43
N LEU A 17 13.74 -33.12 -18.31
CA LEU A 17 14.22 -34.32 -17.65
C LEU A 17 13.22 -34.83 -16.62
N LEU A 18 13.25 -36.13 -16.35
CA LEU A 18 12.39 -36.73 -15.32
C LEU A 18 12.77 -36.19 -13.92
N THR A 19 14.06 -35.95 -13.67
CA THR A 19 14.57 -35.36 -12.44
C THR A 19 14.02 -33.98 -12.21
N ASP A 20 13.83 -33.15 -13.24
CA ASP A 20 13.26 -31.80 -13.09
C ASP A 20 11.83 -31.89 -12.55
N ILE A 21 11.05 -32.83 -13.06
CA ILE A 21 9.66 -33.07 -12.62
C ILE A 21 9.64 -33.60 -11.19
N GLU A 22 10.51 -34.56 -10.86
CA GLU A 22 10.55 -35.11 -9.51
C GLU A 22 11.01 -34.11 -8.46
N GLN A 23 12.01 -33.28 -8.75
CA GLN A 23 12.47 -32.23 -7.84
C GLN A 23 11.36 -31.21 -7.56
N GLN A 24 10.68 -30.74 -8.61
CA GLN A 24 9.56 -29.79 -8.41
C GLN A 24 8.39 -30.45 -7.66
N TYR A 25 8.11 -31.72 -7.91
CA TYR A 25 7.10 -32.44 -7.18
C TYR A 25 7.42 -32.60 -5.70
N LEU A 26 8.68 -32.92 -5.35
CA LEU A 26 9.14 -33.01 -3.96
C LEU A 26 9.03 -31.66 -3.27
N TYR A 27 9.46 -30.59 -3.90
CA TYR A 27 9.36 -29.23 -3.38
C TYR A 27 7.90 -28.80 -3.12
N MET A 28 6.98 -29.14 -4.05
CA MET A 28 5.56 -28.88 -3.84
C MET A 28 4.98 -29.71 -2.69
N LYS A 29 5.39 -30.96 -2.58
CA LYS A 29 4.92 -31.89 -1.54
C LYS A 29 5.34 -31.46 -0.13
N GLU A 30 6.52 -30.87 0.02
CA GLU A 30 6.98 -30.29 1.31
C GLU A 30 6.09 -29.15 1.78
N ARG A 31 5.62 -28.31 0.84
CA ARG A 31 4.74 -27.16 1.13
C ARG A 31 3.27 -27.54 1.25
N GLN A 32 2.83 -28.53 0.48
CA GLN A 32 1.46 -29.02 0.47
C GLN A 32 1.46 -30.56 0.58
N PRO A 33 1.33 -31.12 1.77
CA PRO A 33 1.37 -32.58 1.97
C PRO A 33 0.30 -33.39 1.21
N LYS A 34 -0.82 -32.73 0.85
CA LYS A 34 -1.90 -33.33 0.02
C LYS A 34 -1.88 -32.68 -1.36
N LEU A 35 -1.10 -33.28 -2.27
CA LEU A 35 -1.15 -32.94 -3.69
C LEU A 35 -2.27 -33.70 -4.40
N GLU A 36 -2.89 -33.04 -5.37
CA GLU A 36 -3.91 -33.68 -6.20
C GLU A 36 -3.34 -34.80 -7.09
N PRO A 37 -4.14 -35.82 -7.42
CA PRO A 37 -3.77 -36.78 -8.44
C PRO A 37 -3.49 -36.06 -9.77
N GLY A 38 -2.30 -36.24 -10.34
CA GLY A 38 -1.90 -35.59 -11.59
C GLY A 38 -0.99 -34.37 -11.41
N ALA A 39 -0.58 -34.04 -10.20
CA ALA A 39 0.34 -32.90 -9.96
C ALA A 39 1.61 -32.95 -10.83
N LYS A 40 2.17 -34.11 -11.08
CA LYS A 40 3.31 -34.30 -12.00
C LYS A 40 2.98 -33.89 -13.45
N CYS A 41 1.75 -34.13 -13.91
CA CYS A 41 1.33 -33.71 -15.24
C CYS A 41 1.25 -32.19 -15.34
N GLY A 42 0.75 -31.50 -14.29
CA GLY A 42 0.75 -30.03 -14.21
C GLY A 42 2.15 -29.46 -14.18
N ILE A 43 3.09 -30.12 -13.47
CA ILE A 43 4.50 -29.73 -13.47
C ILE A 43 5.10 -29.86 -14.87
N LEU A 44 4.87 -30.99 -15.55
CA LEU A 44 5.34 -31.20 -16.91
C LEU A 44 4.78 -30.13 -17.86
N GLU A 45 3.49 -29.84 -17.79
CA GLU A 45 2.85 -28.79 -18.61
C GLU A 45 3.49 -27.42 -18.39
N ASN A 46 3.74 -27.05 -17.14
CA ASN A 46 4.43 -25.80 -16.82
C ASN A 46 5.86 -25.74 -17.38
N LEU A 47 6.63 -26.84 -17.26
CA LEU A 47 7.97 -26.92 -17.84
C LEU A 47 7.95 -26.80 -19.37
N LEU A 48 6.99 -27.45 -20.02
CA LEU A 48 6.81 -27.35 -21.47
C LEU A 48 6.48 -25.92 -21.90
N ILE A 49 5.58 -25.23 -21.17
CA ILE A 49 5.25 -23.83 -21.44
C ILE A 49 6.46 -22.93 -21.24
N GLN A 50 7.24 -23.12 -20.18
CA GLN A 50 8.44 -22.35 -19.94
C GLN A 50 9.47 -22.53 -21.05
N ASN A 51 9.74 -23.79 -21.48
CA ASN A 51 10.66 -24.07 -22.55
C ASN A 51 10.18 -23.54 -23.91
N LEU A 52 8.87 -23.58 -24.18
CA LEU A 52 8.28 -22.95 -25.37
C LEU A 52 8.52 -21.44 -25.39
N LEU A 53 8.26 -20.76 -24.26
CA LEU A 53 8.49 -19.31 -24.15
C LEU A 53 10.00 -18.99 -24.27
N LEU A 54 10.87 -19.79 -23.66
CA LEU A 54 12.32 -19.62 -23.74
C LEU A 54 12.81 -19.80 -25.19
N ASN A 55 12.37 -20.84 -25.87
CA ASN A 55 12.72 -21.09 -27.28
C ASN A 55 12.22 -19.97 -28.18
N GLN A 56 10.97 -19.52 -27.98
CA GLN A 56 10.42 -18.39 -28.74
C GLN A 56 11.17 -17.10 -28.46
N ALA A 57 11.55 -16.81 -27.20
CA ALA A 57 12.35 -15.64 -26.86
C ALA A 57 13.72 -15.63 -27.57
N LYS A 58 14.34 -16.82 -27.73
CA LYS A 58 15.58 -16.99 -28.48
C LYS A 58 15.36 -16.74 -29.98
N LEU A 59 14.28 -17.27 -30.55
CA LEU A 59 13.93 -17.07 -31.97
C LEU A 59 13.60 -15.59 -32.29
N ASP A 60 12.89 -14.92 -31.39
CA ASP A 60 12.53 -13.51 -31.54
C ASP A 60 13.68 -12.57 -31.15
N SER A 61 14.88 -13.14 -30.83
CA SER A 61 16.09 -12.40 -30.46
C SER A 61 15.85 -11.38 -29.35
N ILE A 62 15.09 -11.76 -28.31
CA ILE A 62 14.87 -10.89 -27.16
C ILE A 62 16.19 -10.65 -26.43
N VAL A 63 16.59 -9.38 -26.32
CA VAL A 63 17.84 -8.99 -25.68
C VAL A 63 17.65 -8.75 -24.19
N VAL A 64 18.53 -9.32 -23.40
CA VAL A 64 18.68 -9.05 -21.96
C VAL A 64 20.09 -8.47 -21.77
N LYS A 65 20.17 -7.37 -21.02
CA LYS A 65 21.47 -6.74 -20.71
C LYS A 65 22.09 -7.43 -19.50
N ASP A 66 23.42 -7.53 -19.51
CA ASP A 66 24.16 -8.12 -18.38
C ASP A 66 23.92 -7.39 -17.06
N GLU A 67 23.68 -6.06 -17.11
CA GLU A 67 23.35 -5.30 -15.91
C GLU A 67 22.02 -5.75 -15.29
N GLU A 68 21.03 -6.11 -16.13
CA GLU A 68 19.72 -6.61 -15.65
C GLU A 68 19.86 -7.99 -15.00
N ILE A 69 20.68 -8.87 -15.58
CA ILE A 69 20.93 -10.20 -15.04
C ILE A 69 21.67 -10.08 -13.70
N ASN A 70 22.73 -9.29 -13.67
CA ASN A 70 23.55 -9.09 -12.48
C ASN A 70 22.76 -8.45 -11.34
N ALA A 71 21.88 -7.50 -11.63
CA ALA A 71 20.99 -6.89 -10.63
C ALA A 71 20.04 -7.94 -10.00
N GLU A 72 19.40 -8.76 -10.83
CA GLU A 72 18.49 -9.82 -10.36
C GLU A 72 19.25 -10.89 -9.54
N VAL A 73 20.45 -11.32 -10.02
CA VAL A 73 21.29 -12.27 -9.30
C VAL A 73 21.74 -11.72 -7.95
N ASN A 74 22.18 -10.45 -7.91
CA ASN A 74 22.58 -9.81 -6.67
C ASN A 74 21.43 -9.76 -5.67
N THR A 75 20.25 -9.30 -6.10
CA THR A 75 19.06 -9.25 -5.25
C THR A 75 18.74 -10.61 -4.64
N ARG A 76 18.76 -11.66 -5.43
CA ARG A 76 18.46 -13.03 -4.92
C ARG A 76 19.50 -13.53 -3.93
N VAL A 77 20.76 -13.30 -4.21
CA VAL A 77 21.83 -13.71 -3.29
C VAL A 77 21.80 -12.90 -2.00
N GLU A 78 21.52 -11.60 -2.07
CA GLU A 78 21.31 -10.75 -0.90
C GLU A 78 20.11 -11.20 -0.05
N GLU A 79 19.00 -11.59 -0.67
CA GLU A 79 17.85 -12.15 0.03
C GLU A 79 18.20 -13.45 0.77
N ILE A 80 18.95 -14.33 0.12
CA ILE A 80 19.42 -15.59 0.74
C ILE A 80 20.33 -15.28 1.91
N LEU A 81 21.32 -14.40 1.73
CA LEU A 81 22.24 -13.99 2.79
C LEU A 81 21.48 -13.35 3.97
N LYS A 82 20.53 -12.48 3.69
CA LYS A 82 19.69 -11.86 4.72
C LYS A 82 18.88 -12.90 5.51
N TYR A 83 18.35 -13.92 4.82
CA TYR A 83 17.66 -15.03 5.49
C TYR A 83 18.59 -15.85 6.37
N MET A 84 19.88 -15.95 6.03
CA MET A 84 20.92 -16.60 6.81
C MET A 84 21.62 -15.67 7.82
N GLY A 85 21.01 -14.51 8.14
CA GLY A 85 21.58 -13.54 9.10
C GLY A 85 22.79 -12.78 8.60
N ASN A 86 23.03 -12.72 7.29
CA ASN A 86 24.20 -12.16 6.61
C ASN A 86 25.53 -12.87 6.99
N ASP A 87 25.47 -14.15 7.34
CA ASP A 87 26.64 -14.97 7.65
C ASP A 87 27.14 -15.67 6.39
N GLU A 88 28.24 -15.15 5.81
CA GLU A 88 28.87 -15.73 4.64
C GLU A 88 29.49 -17.11 4.93
N ALA A 89 29.91 -17.40 6.16
CA ALA A 89 30.47 -18.69 6.51
C ALA A 89 29.36 -19.76 6.50
N GLN A 90 28.22 -19.46 7.08
CA GLN A 90 27.04 -20.32 7.03
C GLN A 90 26.55 -20.52 5.57
N PHE A 91 26.58 -19.47 4.76
CA PHE A 91 26.23 -19.54 3.34
C PHE A 91 27.19 -20.49 2.60
N GLN A 92 28.49 -20.36 2.81
CA GLN A 92 29.50 -21.22 2.17
C GLN A 92 29.40 -22.68 2.63
N GLU A 93 29.10 -22.92 3.91
CA GLU A 93 28.85 -24.27 4.42
C GLU A 93 27.63 -24.91 3.77
N TYR A 94 26.53 -24.15 3.63
CA TYR A 94 25.29 -24.67 3.03
C TYR A 94 25.40 -24.96 1.54
N TYR A 95 26.02 -24.06 0.77
CA TYR A 95 26.12 -24.19 -0.68
C TYR A 95 27.38 -24.93 -1.14
N ASN A 96 28.34 -25.20 -0.26
CA ASN A 96 29.70 -25.65 -0.58
C ASN A 96 30.41 -24.78 -1.64
N LYS A 97 30.06 -23.50 -1.71
CA LYS A 97 30.54 -22.51 -2.67
C LYS A 97 30.55 -21.12 -2.05
N ASN A 98 31.49 -20.30 -2.46
CA ASN A 98 31.48 -18.89 -2.05
C ASN A 98 30.36 -18.09 -2.79
N VAL A 99 30.07 -16.89 -2.29
CA VAL A 99 29.02 -16.01 -2.83
C VAL A 99 29.22 -15.70 -4.32
N SER A 100 30.46 -15.50 -4.75
CA SER A 100 30.79 -15.19 -6.14
C SER A 100 30.54 -16.38 -7.07
N GLU A 101 30.89 -17.58 -6.62
CA GLU A 101 30.66 -18.82 -7.39
C GLU A 101 29.16 -19.10 -7.55
N VAL A 102 28.37 -18.87 -6.48
CA VAL A 102 26.91 -19.01 -6.52
C VAL A 102 26.32 -17.98 -7.48
N LYS A 103 26.78 -16.73 -7.44
CA LYS A 103 26.33 -15.68 -8.40
C LYS A 103 26.61 -16.10 -9.85
N THR A 104 27.80 -16.61 -10.12
CA THR A 104 28.17 -17.09 -11.47
C THR A 104 27.26 -18.25 -11.90
N GLN A 105 26.99 -19.19 -11.00
CA GLN A 105 26.13 -20.33 -11.30
C GLN A 105 24.67 -19.93 -11.52
N MET A 106 24.19 -18.87 -10.86
CA MET A 106 22.84 -18.36 -11.00
C MET A 106 22.61 -17.53 -12.27
N HIS A 107 23.68 -17.11 -12.95
CA HIS A 107 23.60 -16.21 -14.11
C HIS A 107 22.72 -16.79 -15.23
N ASP A 108 23.01 -18.00 -15.71
CA ASP A 108 22.28 -18.61 -16.82
C ASP A 108 20.82 -18.95 -16.46
N PRO A 109 20.51 -19.56 -15.31
CA PRO A 109 19.13 -19.73 -14.86
C PRO A 109 18.33 -18.43 -14.75
N VAL A 110 18.96 -17.36 -14.27
CA VAL A 110 18.32 -16.04 -14.17
C VAL A 110 18.10 -15.44 -15.54
N LEU A 111 19.07 -15.53 -16.47
CA LEU A 111 18.91 -15.11 -17.86
C LEU A 111 17.69 -15.79 -18.50
N GLN A 112 17.58 -17.12 -18.36
CA GLN A 112 16.45 -17.87 -18.92
C GLN A 112 15.11 -17.41 -18.33
N GLN A 113 15.05 -17.16 -17.02
CA GLN A 113 13.82 -16.65 -16.37
C GLN A 113 13.44 -15.25 -16.86
N ILE A 114 14.43 -14.36 -17.07
CA ILE A 114 14.19 -13.02 -17.62
C ILE A 114 13.69 -13.13 -19.06
N LEU A 115 14.27 -14.00 -19.89
CA LEU A 115 13.82 -14.24 -21.27
C LEU A 115 12.36 -14.72 -21.29
N VAL A 116 12.00 -15.72 -20.48
CA VAL A 116 10.62 -16.21 -20.36
C VAL A 116 9.66 -15.11 -19.91
N ARG A 117 10.06 -14.31 -18.92
CA ARG A 117 9.28 -13.18 -18.42
C ARG A 117 9.03 -12.12 -19.52
N LYS A 118 10.09 -11.73 -20.24
CA LYS A 118 9.99 -10.77 -21.35
C LYS A 118 9.13 -11.29 -22.49
N MET A 119 9.29 -12.56 -22.87
CA MET A 119 8.46 -13.18 -23.90
C MET A 119 6.99 -13.21 -23.53
N ARG A 120 6.68 -13.58 -22.30
CA ARG A 120 5.30 -13.54 -21.79
C ARG A 120 4.73 -12.13 -21.84
N GLN A 121 5.52 -11.13 -21.46
CA GLN A 121 5.12 -9.73 -21.49
C GLN A 121 4.88 -9.23 -22.91
N GLU A 122 5.73 -9.63 -23.87
CA GLU A 122 5.56 -9.34 -25.28
C GLU A 122 4.26 -9.92 -25.84
N ILE A 123 3.94 -11.16 -25.50
CA ILE A 123 2.67 -11.81 -25.91
C ILE A 123 1.47 -11.05 -25.28
N LEU A 124 1.55 -10.77 -23.98
CA LEU A 124 0.45 -10.09 -23.26
C LEU A 124 0.23 -8.66 -23.74
N SER A 125 1.30 -7.95 -24.17
CA SER A 125 1.17 -6.59 -24.69
C SER A 125 0.32 -6.49 -25.96
N LYS A 126 0.22 -7.59 -26.69
CA LYS A 126 -0.59 -7.69 -27.93
C LYS A 126 -2.06 -8.06 -27.65
N VAL A 127 -2.39 -8.44 -26.42
CA VAL A 127 -3.75 -8.79 -26.01
C VAL A 127 -4.52 -7.52 -25.68
N THR A 128 -5.56 -7.24 -26.45
CA THR A 128 -6.47 -6.12 -26.19
C THR A 128 -7.81 -6.66 -25.70
N ILE A 129 -8.34 -6.06 -24.66
CA ILE A 129 -9.63 -6.45 -24.08
C ILE A 129 -10.61 -5.30 -24.26
N THR A 130 -11.76 -5.58 -24.84
CA THR A 130 -12.82 -4.58 -25.03
C THR A 130 -13.72 -4.48 -23.78
N PRO A 131 -14.34 -3.31 -23.54
CA PRO A 131 -15.31 -3.16 -22.44
C PRO A 131 -16.47 -4.16 -22.50
N SER A 132 -16.86 -4.57 -23.72
CA SER A 132 -17.90 -5.58 -23.92
C SER A 132 -17.48 -6.97 -23.40
N GLU A 133 -16.22 -7.35 -23.64
CA GLU A 133 -15.67 -8.63 -23.14
C GLU A 133 -15.56 -8.63 -21.64
N VAL A 134 -15.11 -7.52 -21.04
CA VAL A 134 -15.09 -7.34 -19.58
C VAL A 134 -16.49 -7.51 -18.99
N LYS A 135 -17.49 -6.87 -19.59
CA LYS A 135 -18.88 -6.97 -19.14
C LYS A 135 -19.44 -8.39 -19.27
N LYS A 136 -19.12 -9.08 -20.36
CA LYS A 136 -19.51 -10.49 -20.56
C LYS A 136 -18.89 -11.39 -19.49
N PHE A 137 -17.59 -11.24 -19.25
CA PHE A 137 -16.88 -12.00 -18.23
C PHE A 137 -17.46 -11.75 -16.83
N PHE A 138 -17.69 -10.51 -16.46
CA PHE A 138 -18.30 -10.12 -15.20
C PHE A 138 -19.68 -10.75 -14.99
N ASN A 139 -20.51 -10.76 -16.04
CA ASN A 139 -21.85 -11.35 -15.97
C ASN A 139 -21.86 -12.88 -15.86
N LEU A 140 -20.75 -13.55 -16.23
CA LEU A 140 -20.57 -14.99 -16.09
C LEU A 140 -20.08 -15.40 -14.69
N MET A 141 -19.56 -14.45 -13.92
CA MET A 141 -19.11 -14.72 -12.56
C MET A 141 -20.29 -15.05 -11.64
N PRO A 142 -20.20 -16.10 -10.83
CA PRO A 142 -21.17 -16.38 -9.77
C PRO A 142 -21.25 -15.19 -8.80
N LYS A 143 -22.45 -14.77 -8.43
CA LYS A 143 -22.65 -13.59 -7.57
C LYS A 143 -21.99 -13.72 -6.20
N ASP A 144 -21.91 -14.90 -5.68
CA ASP A 144 -21.25 -15.27 -4.41
C ASP A 144 -19.73 -15.22 -4.47
N SER A 145 -19.14 -15.23 -5.68
CA SER A 145 -17.69 -15.07 -5.90
C SER A 145 -17.27 -13.63 -6.08
N LEU A 146 -18.22 -12.68 -6.16
CA LEU A 146 -17.91 -11.27 -6.30
C LEU A 146 -17.55 -10.66 -4.94
N PRO A 147 -16.47 -9.87 -4.84
CA PRO A 147 -16.15 -9.18 -3.60
C PRO A 147 -17.27 -8.19 -3.24
N TYR A 148 -17.67 -8.19 -1.98
CA TYR A 148 -18.61 -7.19 -1.48
C TYR A 148 -17.89 -5.85 -1.37
N LEU A 149 -18.31 -4.89 -2.16
CA LEU A 149 -17.89 -3.49 -2.05
C LEU A 149 -18.98 -2.74 -1.29
N SER A 150 -18.64 -2.18 -0.12
CA SER A 150 -19.54 -1.31 0.60
C SER A 150 -19.80 -0.04 -0.21
N SER A 151 -21.02 0.47 -0.12
CA SER A 151 -21.37 1.74 -0.75
C SER A 151 -20.56 2.87 -0.14
N GLU A 152 -19.91 3.66 -0.97
CA GLU A 152 -19.24 4.90 -0.57
C GLU A 152 -20.08 6.08 -1.05
N VAL A 153 -20.13 7.11 -0.22
CA VAL A 153 -20.88 8.34 -0.50
C VAL A 153 -19.91 9.52 -0.41
N GLU A 154 -19.81 10.27 -1.47
CA GLU A 154 -19.09 11.54 -1.45
C GLU A 154 -20.02 12.64 -0.95
N LEU A 155 -19.62 13.30 0.15
CA LEU A 155 -20.39 14.38 0.77
C LEU A 155 -19.66 15.69 0.54
N ALA A 156 -20.38 16.67 -0.01
CA ALA A 156 -19.91 18.04 -0.11
C ALA A 156 -20.84 18.95 0.71
N GLN A 157 -20.27 19.94 1.43
CA GLN A 157 -21.06 20.94 2.13
C GLN A 157 -20.62 22.35 1.72
N ILE A 158 -21.59 23.23 1.63
CA ILE A 158 -21.35 24.66 1.42
C ILE A 158 -21.66 25.37 2.75
N ILE A 159 -20.60 25.96 3.36
CA ILE A 159 -20.74 26.71 4.58
C ILE A 159 -20.90 28.19 4.23
N TYR A 160 -22.10 28.75 4.48
CA TYR A 160 -22.33 30.18 4.35
C TYR A 160 -22.28 30.81 5.74
N LYS A 161 -21.32 31.73 5.96
CA LYS A 161 -21.25 32.56 7.15
C LYS A 161 -21.89 33.92 6.83
N PRO A 162 -23.10 34.21 7.31
CA PRO A 162 -23.74 35.51 7.07
C PRO A 162 -22.91 36.63 7.71
N LYS A 163 -22.82 37.78 7.05
CA LYS A 163 -22.19 38.99 7.63
C LYS A 163 -23.04 39.46 8.81
N VAL A 164 -22.36 39.82 9.90
CA VAL A 164 -23.05 40.36 11.08
C VAL A 164 -23.79 41.63 10.68
N ASN A 165 -25.09 41.69 11.00
CA ASN A 165 -25.92 42.82 10.72
C ASN A 165 -25.41 44.03 11.54
N PRO A 166 -25.07 45.18 10.90
CA PRO A 166 -24.57 46.38 11.60
C PRO A 166 -25.46 46.84 12.74
N THR A 167 -26.79 46.73 12.55
CA THR A 167 -27.78 47.07 13.57
C THR A 167 -27.66 46.22 14.82
N GLN A 168 -27.51 44.90 14.65
CA GLN A 168 -27.35 43.97 15.77
C GLN A 168 -26.02 44.19 16.49
N LYS A 169 -24.95 44.50 15.75
CA LYS A 169 -23.64 44.87 16.33
C LYS A 169 -23.74 46.12 17.21
N LYS A 170 -24.46 47.15 16.74
CA LYS A 170 -24.67 48.38 17.49
C LYS A 170 -25.48 48.09 18.76
N LEU A 171 -26.56 47.36 18.69
CA LEU A 171 -27.39 46.97 19.86
C LEU A 171 -26.56 46.22 20.91
N ALA A 172 -25.69 45.29 20.49
CA ALA A 172 -24.81 44.56 21.39
C ALA A 172 -23.78 45.51 22.05
N PHE A 173 -23.22 46.40 21.28
CA PHE A 173 -22.27 47.44 21.80
C PHE A 173 -22.95 48.38 22.82
N ASP A 174 -24.14 48.85 22.51
CA ASP A 174 -24.88 49.74 23.40
C ASP A 174 -25.21 49.04 24.73
N LYS A 175 -25.65 47.76 24.68
CA LYS A 175 -25.88 46.94 25.87
C LYS A 175 -24.64 46.72 26.71
N LEU A 176 -23.51 46.39 26.07
CA LEU A 176 -22.26 46.21 26.79
C LEU A 176 -21.73 47.52 27.41
N THR A 177 -21.95 48.64 26.74
CA THR A 177 -21.60 49.97 27.25
C THR A 177 -22.44 50.34 28.49
N ASP A 178 -23.76 50.04 28.47
CA ASP A 178 -24.62 50.20 29.61
C ASP A 178 -24.23 49.31 30.79
N ASN A 179 -24.01 48.02 30.54
CA ASN A 179 -23.55 47.09 31.58
C ASN A 179 -22.19 47.55 32.18
N ARG A 180 -21.25 48.06 31.37
CA ARG A 180 -20.01 48.58 31.86
C ARG A 180 -20.22 49.78 32.80
N LYS A 181 -21.10 50.74 32.44
CA LYS A 181 -21.41 51.88 33.31
C LYS A 181 -21.98 51.44 34.65
N ARG A 182 -22.90 50.48 34.65
CA ARG A 182 -23.49 49.94 35.88
C ARG A 182 -22.46 49.29 36.80
N ILE A 183 -21.48 48.60 36.24
CA ILE A 183 -20.41 47.95 37.00
C ILE A 183 -19.41 49.00 37.52
N THR A 184 -19.00 50.01 36.68
CA THR A 184 -17.92 50.94 37.02
C THR A 184 -18.37 52.15 37.75
N ILE A 185 -19.61 52.64 37.54
CA ILE A 185 -20.18 53.83 38.13
C ILE A 185 -21.15 53.51 39.24
N ASP A 186 -22.09 52.60 38.99
CA ASP A 186 -23.16 52.24 39.94
C ASP A 186 -22.71 51.13 40.90
N VAL A 187 -21.45 50.61 40.74
CA VAL A 187 -20.82 49.60 41.62
C VAL A 187 -21.64 48.31 41.73
N GLU A 188 -22.35 47.93 40.65
CA GLU A 188 -23.03 46.64 40.60
C GLU A 188 -22.04 45.47 40.51
N ASP A 189 -22.34 44.36 41.14
CA ASP A 189 -21.46 43.19 41.18
C ASP A 189 -21.35 42.57 39.79
N PHE A 190 -20.10 42.49 39.27
CA PHE A 190 -19.79 41.91 37.95
C PHE A 190 -20.32 40.49 37.80
N LYS A 191 -20.15 39.64 38.83
CA LYS A 191 -20.60 38.25 38.78
C LYS A 191 -22.11 38.11 38.55
N LYS A 192 -22.88 38.90 39.29
CA LYS A 192 -24.35 38.95 39.11
C LYS A 192 -24.75 39.50 37.76
N MET A 193 -24.01 40.46 37.24
CA MET A 193 -24.23 41.01 35.91
C MET A 193 -23.92 40.01 34.82
N ALA A 194 -22.82 39.27 34.96
CA ALA A 194 -22.45 38.20 34.03
C ALA A 194 -23.46 37.06 34.04
N GLU A 195 -23.92 36.60 35.21
CA GLU A 195 -24.98 35.58 35.33
C GLU A 195 -26.26 36.00 34.62
N LYS A 196 -26.62 37.24 34.69
CA LYS A 196 -27.91 37.76 34.18
C LYS A 196 -27.88 38.13 32.70
N TYR A 197 -26.75 38.68 32.21
CA TYR A 197 -26.69 39.32 30.88
C TYR A 197 -25.72 38.68 29.92
N SER A 198 -24.82 37.78 30.35
CA SER A 198 -23.89 37.13 29.47
C SER A 198 -24.57 36.21 28.45
N ALA A 199 -24.15 36.30 27.21
CA ALA A 199 -24.56 35.37 26.15
C ALA A 199 -23.71 34.09 26.15
N ASP A 200 -22.58 34.08 26.86
CA ASP A 200 -21.77 32.87 27.07
C ASP A 200 -22.31 32.08 28.27
N LEU A 201 -23.17 31.12 27.96
CA LEU A 201 -23.77 30.26 28.97
C LEU A 201 -22.78 29.36 29.70
N GLY A 202 -21.57 29.17 29.14
CA GLY A 202 -20.50 28.35 29.75
C GLY A 202 -19.93 29.02 30.99
N SER A 203 -19.55 30.29 30.88
CA SER A 203 -18.93 31.05 31.97
C SER A 203 -19.96 31.83 32.82
N ALA A 204 -21.13 32.18 32.25
CA ALA A 204 -22.15 32.95 32.95
C ALA A 204 -22.50 32.36 34.31
N ARG A 205 -22.69 31.05 34.39
CA ARG A 205 -23.06 30.32 35.65
C ARG A 205 -22.00 30.46 36.74
N ASN A 206 -20.74 30.72 36.35
CA ASN A 206 -19.64 30.96 37.27
C ASN A 206 -19.32 32.45 37.44
N GLY A 207 -20.27 33.31 37.14
CA GLY A 207 -20.10 34.75 37.21
C GLY A 207 -19.16 35.36 36.18
N GLY A 208 -19.03 34.70 35.02
CA GLY A 208 -18.17 35.14 33.94
C GLY A 208 -16.68 34.80 34.10
N ASP A 209 -16.33 33.99 35.09
CA ASP A 209 -14.95 33.57 35.34
C ASP A 209 -14.48 32.61 34.24
N LEU A 210 -13.42 32.95 33.53
CA LEU A 210 -12.78 32.17 32.48
C LEU A 210 -11.56 31.39 32.94
N GLY A 211 -11.19 31.53 34.22
CA GLY A 211 -10.00 30.92 34.79
C GLY A 211 -8.69 31.42 34.20
N LEU A 212 -7.61 30.69 34.47
CA LEU A 212 -6.28 30.99 33.93
C LEU A 212 -6.15 30.46 32.50
N VAL A 213 -5.98 31.34 31.54
CA VAL A 213 -5.90 31.01 30.12
C VAL A 213 -4.54 31.38 29.53
N LYS A 214 -4.08 30.55 28.58
CA LYS A 214 -2.86 30.81 27.81
C LYS A 214 -3.15 31.65 26.57
N ARG A 215 -2.15 32.36 26.04
CA ARG A 215 -2.27 33.05 24.76
C ARG A 215 -2.62 32.08 23.63
N GLY A 216 -3.46 32.53 22.70
CA GLY A 216 -3.95 31.70 21.58
C GLY A 216 -5.22 30.90 21.90
N THR A 217 -5.83 31.09 23.08
CA THR A 217 -7.08 30.41 23.49
C THR A 217 -8.32 31.13 22.96
N PHE A 218 -8.29 32.47 22.91
CA PHE A 218 -9.40 33.30 22.47
C PHE A 218 -9.10 34.08 21.17
N VAL A 219 -10.09 34.76 20.66
CA VAL A 219 -9.92 35.60 19.49
C VAL A 219 -8.91 36.75 19.79
N PRO A 220 -8.07 37.15 18.81
CA PRO A 220 -6.97 38.06 19.02
C PRO A 220 -7.41 39.44 19.62
N GLU A 221 -8.59 39.91 19.23
CA GLU A 221 -9.13 41.18 19.71
C GLU A 221 -9.46 41.15 21.22
N PHE A 222 -9.99 40.00 21.70
CA PHE A 222 -10.28 39.82 23.12
C PHE A 222 -8.98 39.67 23.92
N GLU A 223 -8.05 38.81 23.44
CA GLU A 223 -6.75 38.62 24.11
C GLU A 223 -5.96 39.92 24.18
N GLY A 224 -5.91 40.67 23.06
CA GLY A 224 -5.23 41.94 23.01
C GLY A 224 -5.77 42.92 24.05
N ALA A 225 -7.08 42.98 24.25
CA ALA A 225 -7.68 43.81 25.29
C ALA A 225 -7.35 43.29 26.70
N ALA A 226 -7.53 41.99 26.94
CA ALA A 226 -7.33 41.35 28.26
C ALA A 226 -5.88 41.48 28.77
N TYR A 227 -4.88 41.25 27.90
CA TYR A 227 -3.47 41.35 28.29
C TYR A 227 -2.92 42.78 28.36
N ASN A 228 -3.67 43.79 27.93
CA ASN A 228 -3.31 45.18 28.06
C ASN A 228 -4.05 45.89 29.21
N LEU A 229 -4.88 45.18 29.97
CA LEU A 229 -5.47 45.69 31.22
C LEU A 229 -4.39 45.66 32.32
N GLU A 230 -4.14 46.80 32.95
CA GLU A 230 -3.28 46.93 34.12
C GLU A 230 -3.99 46.46 35.40
#